data_c5e3728e653736515e9d6d16c306b7e7
#
_entry.id   c5e3728e653736515e9d6d16c306b7e7
#
_cell.length_a   1.000
_cell.length_b   1.000
_cell.length_c   1.000
_cell.angle_alpha   90.00
_cell.angle_beta   90.00
_cell.angle_gamma   90.00
#
_symmetry.space_group_name_H-M   'P 1'
#
loop_
_entity.id
_entity.type
_entity.pdbx_description
1 polymer ?
#
loop_
_entity_poly.entity_id
_entity_poly.type
_entity_poly.pdbx_seq_one_letter_code
_entity_poly.pdbx_strand_id
1 'polypeptide(L)'
;MWKRISVTLFLVFSLCLTNISTAGAAALNSYIDSTDGYQFLYPTGWVEVQVGNGPDVVFHDIIETTENVSVVISPVPSGQTLTELGTPTEVGYKLGKNALAPDGSNRTAELVNAEQKIGEDGKTYYLLEFLVKFPNNRERHNLASIAVSRGKLFTFNASVPERRWNRMKRMIQDSVGSFRVD
;
A
#
# COMPACT_ATOMS: atom_id res chain seq x y z
N MET A 1 -22.62 -77.54 -18.60
CA MET A 1 -21.51 -76.93 -17.86
C MET A 1 -21.35 -75.51 -18.34
N TRP A 2 -21.92 -74.57 -17.66
CA TRP A 2 -21.71 -73.14 -17.99
C TRP A 2 -20.83 -72.51 -16.93
N LYS A 3 -19.67 -72.10 -17.36
CA LYS A 3 -18.71 -71.32 -16.52
C LYS A 3 -19.17 -69.87 -16.47
N ARG A 4 -19.54 -69.40 -15.29
CA ARG A 4 -19.81 -67.99 -15.03
C ARG A 4 -18.46 -67.25 -14.86
N ILE A 5 -18.15 -66.34 -15.77
CA ILE A 5 -17.02 -65.46 -15.68
C ILE A 5 -17.50 -64.21 -14.91
N SER A 6 -17.05 -64.07 -13.67
CA SER A 6 -17.23 -62.81 -12.90
C SER A 6 -16.20 -61.79 -13.35
N VAL A 7 -16.67 -60.75 -13.98
CA VAL A 7 -15.83 -59.56 -14.28
C VAL A 7 -15.89 -58.63 -13.07
N THR A 8 -14.82 -58.61 -12.29
CA THR A 8 -14.66 -57.70 -11.18
C THR A 8 -14.14 -56.37 -11.76
N LEU A 9 -15.02 -55.37 -11.84
CA LEU A 9 -14.69 -54.02 -12.27
C LEU A 9 -13.98 -53.31 -11.11
N PHE A 10 -12.64 -53.16 -11.19
CA PHE A 10 -11.85 -52.34 -10.28
C PHE A 10 -12.03 -50.87 -10.65
N LEU A 11 -12.86 -50.16 -9.88
CA LEU A 11 -12.99 -48.72 -9.96
C LEU A 11 -11.85 -48.11 -9.20
N VAL A 12 -10.78 -47.74 -9.93
CA VAL A 12 -9.67 -46.92 -9.37
C VAL A 12 -10.17 -45.50 -9.23
N PHE A 13 -10.57 -45.13 -8.03
CA PHE A 13 -10.89 -43.77 -7.66
C PHE A 13 -9.56 -43.01 -7.49
N SER A 14 -9.08 -42.39 -8.56
CA SER A 14 -7.91 -41.49 -8.52
C SER A 14 -8.30 -40.27 -7.76
N LEU A 15 -7.95 -40.19 -6.48
CA LEU A 15 -8.03 -38.99 -5.66
C LEU A 15 -6.95 -38.02 -6.16
N CYS A 16 -7.32 -37.12 -7.09
CA CYS A 16 -6.49 -35.96 -7.39
C CYS A 16 -6.49 -35.03 -6.15
N LEU A 17 -5.50 -35.22 -5.28
CA LEU A 17 -5.12 -34.24 -4.27
C LEU A 17 -4.61 -32.99 -5.01
N THR A 18 -5.53 -32.08 -5.36
CA THR A 18 -5.15 -30.74 -5.73
C THR A 18 -4.54 -30.09 -4.50
N ASN A 19 -3.20 -29.99 -4.46
CA ASN A 19 -2.53 -29.12 -3.53
C ASN A 19 -2.96 -27.69 -3.88
N ILE A 20 -4.03 -27.22 -3.24
CA ILE A 20 -4.38 -25.82 -3.19
C ILE A 20 -3.28 -25.20 -2.31
N SER A 21 -2.21 -24.76 -2.95
CA SER A 21 -1.28 -23.82 -2.31
C SER A 21 -2.11 -22.57 -1.98
N THR A 22 -2.63 -22.50 -0.76
CA THR A 22 -3.06 -21.23 -0.19
C THR A 22 -1.79 -20.38 -0.15
N ALA A 23 -1.56 -19.57 -1.19
CA ALA A 23 -0.67 -18.44 -1.06
C ALA A 23 -1.20 -17.69 0.15
N GLY A 24 -0.51 -17.82 1.29
CA GLY A 24 -0.91 -17.17 2.52
C GLY A 24 -1.07 -15.69 2.21
N ALA A 25 -2.29 -15.18 2.27
CA ALA A 25 -2.51 -13.74 2.25
C ALA A 25 -1.61 -13.19 3.36
N ALA A 26 -0.73 -12.25 3.02
CA ALA A 26 0.10 -11.61 4.02
C ALA A 26 -0.85 -11.07 5.10
N ALA A 27 -0.64 -11.47 6.35
CA ALA A 27 -1.50 -11.05 7.43
C ALA A 27 -1.31 -9.54 7.62
N LEU A 28 -2.42 -8.80 7.62
CA LEU A 28 -2.47 -7.36 7.85
C LEU A 28 -3.19 -7.10 9.17
N ASN A 29 -2.69 -6.16 9.94
CA ASN A 29 -3.34 -5.63 11.14
C ASN A 29 -4.06 -4.32 10.81
N SER A 30 -5.11 -3.99 11.56
CA SER A 30 -5.85 -2.74 11.40
C SER A 30 -5.32 -1.66 12.34
N TYR A 31 -5.21 -0.43 11.84
CA TYR A 31 -5.02 0.79 12.63
C TYR A 31 -6.18 1.75 12.35
N ILE A 32 -6.69 2.36 13.42
CA ILE A 32 -7.79 3.34 13.36
C ILE A 32 -7.42 4.53 14.23
N ASP A 33 -7.36 5.71 13.63
CA ASP A 33 -7.29 6.98 14.33
C ASP A 33 -8.66 7.66 14.31
N SER A 34 -9.39 7.59 15.42
CA SER A 34 -10.70 8.23 15.58
C SER A 34 -10.61 9.73 15.84
N THR A 35 -9.44 10.24 16.21
CA THR A 35 -9.21 11.68 16.47
C THR A 35 -9.09 12.43 15.17
N ASP A 36 -8.19 11.96 14.29
CA ASP A 36 -7.98 12.57 12.99
C ASP A 36 -8.89 12.00 11.90
N GLY A 37 -9.50 10.83 12.15
CA GLY A 37 -10.52 10.22 11.30
C GLY A 37 -9.93 9.59 10.05
N TYR A 38 -9.06 8.61 10.25
CA TYR A 38 -8.54 7.77 9.19
C TYR A 38 -8.26 6.35 9.68
N GLN A 39 -8.16 5.41 8.74
CA GLN A 39 -7.84 4.02 9.05
C GLN A 39 -7.09 3.37 7.88
N PHE A 40 -6.31 2.36 8.19
CA PHE A 40 -5.60 1.55 7.19
C PHE A 40 -5.22 0.18 7.75
N LEU A 41 -4.82 -0.72 6.85
CA LEU A 41 -4.19 -1.98 7.20
C LEU A 41 -2.68 -1.86 7.03
N TYR A 42 -1.91 -2.45 7.97
CA TYR A 42 -0.45 -2.50 7.91
C TYR A 42 0.05 -3.93 8.11
N PRO A 43 1.25 -4.28 7.61
CA PRO A 43 1.78 -5.64 7.70
C PRO A 43 1.96 -6.11 9.13
N THR A 44 1.54 -7.36 9.41
CA THR A 44 1.78 -7.99 10.72
C THR A 44 3.28 -8.09 10.99
N GLY A 45 3.67 -7.81 12.24
CA GLY A 45 5.08 -7.77 12.66
C GLY A 45 5.72 -6.38 12.52
N TRP A 46 5.02 -5.42 11.92
CA TRP A 46 5.47 -4.03 11.94
C TRP A 46 5.05 -3.36 13.25
N VAL A 47 5.87 -2.46 13.73
CA VAL A 47 5.69 -1.78 15.02
C VAL A 47 5.56 -0.28 14.82
N GLU A 48 4.70 0.33 15.62
CA GLU A 48 4.56 1.77 15.68
C GLU A 48 5.81 2.41 16.29
N VAL A 49 6.26 3.53 15.71
CA VAL A 49 7.36 4.32 16.23
C VAL A 49 6.94 5.76 16.43
N GLN A 50 7.35 6.32 17.56
CA GLN A 50 7.13 7.73 17.85
C GLN A 50 8.10 8.58 17.05
N VAL A 51 7.57 9.57 16.33
CA VAL A 51 8.36 10.55 15.57
C VAL A 51 8.04 11.95 16.12
N GLY A 52 9.08 12.74 16.37
CA GLY A 52 8.91 14.05 17.01
C GLY A 52 8.34 15.13 16.08
N ASN A 53 8.53 14.99 14.77
CA ASN A 53 8.06 15.93 13.74
C ASN A 53 7.81 15.16 12.44
N GLY A 54 6.82 15.58 11.67
CA GLY A 54 6.53 15.03 10.34
C GLY A 54 5.26 14.18 10.31
N PRO A 55 5.35 12.87 10.07
CA PRO A 55 4.18 11.99 10.00
C PRO A 55 3.40 11.94 11.33
N ASP A 56 2.09 11.82 11.21
CA ASP A 56 1.17 11.62 12.34
C ASP A 56 1.38 10.24 12.97
N VAL A 57 1.52 9.22 12.13
CA VAL A 57 1.84 7.85 12.55
C VAL A 57 2.84 7.20 11.59
N VAL A 58 3.71 6.35 12.14
CA VAL A 58 4.65 5.53 11.38
C VAL A 58 4.67 4.11 11.93
N PHE A 59 4.55 3.12 11.05
CA PHE A 59 4.86 1.72 11.36
C PHE A 59 6.02 1.27 10.49
N HIS A 60 6.99 0.54 11.08
CA HIS A 60 8.08 -0.05 10.32
C HIS A 60 8.26 -1.54 10.63
N ASP A 61 8.88 -2.26 9.70
CA ASP A 61 9.27 -3.65 9.91
C ASP A 61 10.34 -3.74 11.00
N ILE A 62 10.19 -4.70 11.92
CA ILE A 62 11.09 -4.86 13.07
C ILE A 62 12.50 -5.33 12.64
N ILE A 63 12.62 -5.99 11.49
CA ILE A 63 13.88 -6.52 10.96
C ILE A 63 14.47 -5.57 9.92
N GLU A 64 13.70 -5.23 8.89
CA GLU A 64 14.09 -4.27 7.85
C GLU A 64 13.49 -2.89 8.17
N THR A 65 14.06 -2.21 9.16
CA THR A 65 13.55 -0.95 9.71
C THR A 65 13.40 0.18 8.69
N THR A 66 13.93 0.00 7.48
CA THR A 66 13.76 0.94 6.38
C THR A 66 12.43 0.73 5.63
N GLU A 67 11.74 -0.41 5.81
CA GLU A 67 10.40 -0.62 5.29
C GLU A 67 9.38 -0.01 6.24
N ASN A 68 8.53 0.86 5.72
CA ASN A 68 7.57 1.56 6.57
C ASN A 68 6.29 1.93 5.84
N VAL A 69 5.24 2.16 6.64
CA VAL A 69 4.06 2.94 6.24
C VAL A 69 3.94 4.15 7.16
N SER A 70 3.40 5.23 6.64
CA SER A 70 3.20 6.47 7.40
C SER A 70 2.01 7.26 6.89
N VAL A 71 1.36 8.00 7.78
CA VAL A 71 0.35 9.00 7.43
C VAL A 71 0.91 10.39 7.70
N VAL A 72 0.80 11.27 6.72
CA VAL A 72 1.06 12.70 6.87
C VAL A 72 -0.24 13.45 6.68
N ILE A 73 -0.54 14.37 7.59
CA ILE A 73 -1.73 15.22 7.57
C ILE A 73 -1.27 16.66 7.33
N SER A 74 -1.85 17.32 6.33
CA SER A 74 -1.57 18.70 5.99
C SER A 74 -2.85 19.50 5.85
N PRO A 75 -2.91 20.76 6.27
CA PRO A 75 -4.10 21.58 6.05
C PRO A 75 -4.28 21.88 4.57
N VAL A 76 -5.55 21.95 4.12
CA VAL A 76 -5.93 22.50 2.83
C VAL A 76 -6.96 23.63 3.04
N PRO A 77 -7.09 24.59 2.11
CA PRO A 77 -8.11 25.60 2.18
C PRO A 77 -9.50 25.00 2.40
N SER A 78 -10.32 25.68 3.21
CA SER A 78 -11.67 25.21 3.55
C SER A 78 -12.52 25.00 2.29
N GLY A 79 -13.19 23.86 2.23
CA GLY A 79 -14.05 23.49 1.09
C GLY A 79 -13.31 22.94 -0.13
N GLN A 80 -11.98 22.92 -0.13
CA GLN A 80 -11.21 22.40 -1.25
C GLN A 80 -11.28 20.87 -1.29
N THR A 81 -11.54 20.32 -2.48
CA THR A 81 -11.57 18.89 -2.76
C THR A 81 -10.22 18.40 -3.32
N LEU A 82 -10.01 17.10 -3.34
CA LEU A 82 -8.79 16.53 -3.91
C LEU A 82 -8.62 16.86 -5.40
N THR A 83 -9.71 16.86 -6.16
CA THR A 83 -9.71 17.18 -7.60
C THR A 83 -9.38 18.64 -7.91
N GLU A 84 -9.67 19.55 -6.97
CA GLU A 84 -9.30 20.97 -7.10
C GLU A 84 -7.84 21.24 -6.76
N LEU A 85 -7.15 20.31 -6.08
CA LEU A 85 -5.69 20.37 -5.87
C LEU A 85 -4.91 20.05 -7.16
N GLY A 86 -5.56 19.41 -8.12
CA GLY A 86 -5.03 19.00 -9.41
C GLY A 86 -5.38 17.57 -9.79
N THR A 87 -4.99 17.17 -10.98
CA THR A 87 -5.07 15.79 -11.45
C THR A 87 -4.15 14.86 -10.63
N PRO A 88 -4.34 13.53 -10.66
CA PRO A 88 -3.43 12.60 -9.99
C PRO A 88 -1.96 12.84 -10.37
N THR A 89 -1.68 13.10 -11.64
CA THR A 89 -0.33 13.37 -12.13
C THR A 89 0.25 14.66 -11.56
N GLU A 90 -0.52 15.75 -11.52
CA GLU A 90 -0.07 17.04 -10.97
C GLU A 90 0.19 16.97 -9.47
N VAL A 91 -0.70 16.31 -8.73
CA VAL A 91 -0.53 16.06 -7.28
C VAL A 91 0.67 15.15 -7.05
N GLY A 92 0.85 14.11 -7.89
CA GLY A 92 2.00 13.23 -7.85
C GLY A 92 3.32 13.98 -8.04
N TYR A 93 3.44 14.84 -9.04
CA TYR A 93 4.65 15.65 -9.23
C TYR A 93 4.93 16.59 -8.05
N LYS A 94 3.89 17.24 -7.48
CA LYS A 94 4.04 18.08 -6.29
C LYS A 94 4.55 17.28 -5.09
N LEU A 95 3.99 16.09 -4.85
CA LEU A 95 4.41 15.20 -3.77
C LEU A 95 5.85 14.71 -3.99
N GLY A 96 6.17 14.26 -5.19
CA GLY A 96 7.52 13.83 -5.58
C GLY A 96 8.56 14.90 -5.29
N LYS A 97 8.30 16.13 -5.74
CA LYS A 97 9.22 17.25 -5.58
C LYS A 97 9.32 17.74 -4.14
N ASN A 98 8.21 17.85 -3.41
CA ASN A 98 8.21 18.53 -2.13
C ASN A 98 8.48 17.61 -0.93
N ALA A 99 8.11 16.31 -1.03
CA ALA A 99 8.21 15.37 0.06
C ALA A 99 9.26 14.26 -0.18
N LEU A 100 9.29 13.67 -1.37
CA LEU A 100 10.17 12.52 -1.64
C LEU A 100 11.58 12.95 -2.07
N ALA A 101 11.68 13.99 -2.89
CA ALA A 101 12.94 14.53 -3.40
C ALA A 101 12.98 16.07 -3.31
N PRO A 102 12.89 16.65 -2.09
CA PRO A 102 12.96 18.10 -1.92
C PRO A 102 14.30 18.67 -2.36
N ASP A 103 14.29 19.93 -2.75
CA ASP A 103 15.49 20.66 -3.17
C ASP A 103 16.61 20.52 -2.13
N GLY A 104 17.82 20.23 -2.56
CA GLY A 104 18.98 20.00 -1.69
C GLY A 104 19.09 18.60 -1.08
N SER A 105 18.10 17.72 -1.23
CA SER A 105 18.15 16.34 -0.73
C SER A 105 19.08 15.43 -1.54
N ASN A 106 19.46 15.85 -2.75
CA ASN A 106 20.19 15.04 -3.73
C ASN A 106 19.46 13.72 -4.07
N ARG A 107 18.13 13.70 -3.93
CA ARG A 107 17.26 12.59 -4.33
C ARG A 107 16.58 12.92 -5.65
N THR A 108 16.13 11.89 -6.35
CA THR A 108 15.18 12.04 -7.45
C THR A 108 13.97 11.16 -7.19
N ALA A 109 12.78 11.64 -7.52
CA ALA A 109 11.54 10.88 -7.45
C ALA A 109 10.92 10.85 -8.84
N GLU A 110 10.78 9.66 -9.39
CA GLU A 110 10.11 9.39 -10.65
C GLU A 110 8.68 8.93 -10.35
N LEU A 111 7.68 9.61 -10.91
CA LEU A 111 6.28 9.20 -10.83
C LEU A 111 6.05 8.08 -11.85
N VAL A 112 5.91 6.84 -11.37
CA VAL A 112 5.74 5.63 -12.19
C VAL A 112 4.29 5.46 -12.62
N ASN A 113 3.35 5.71 -11.70
CA ASN A 113 1.91 5.63 -11.95
C ASN A 113 1.15 6.66 -11.13
N ALA A 114 0.04 7.15 -11.67
CA ALA A 114 -0.88 8.06 -10.99
C ALA A 114 -2.31 7.79 -11.48
N GLU A 115 -3.18 7.35 -10.58
CA GLU A 115 -4.56 7.03 -10.91
C GLU A 115 -5.53 7.59 -9.87
N GLN A 116 -6.76 7.87 -10.31
CA GLN A 116 -7.88 8.22 -9.46
C GLN A 116 -8.73 7.00 -9.21
N LYS A 117 -9.16 6.83 -7.95
CA LYS A 117 -10.08 5.78 -7.53
C LYS A 117 -11.20 6.39 -6.69
N ILE A 118 -12.42 5.88 -6.87
CA ILE A 118 -13.51 6.14 -5.95
C ILE A 118 -13.54 5.01 -4.93
N GLY A 119 -13.43 5.35 -3.65
CA GLY A 119 -13.52 4.41 -2.55
C GLY A 119 -14.94 3.88 -2.35
N GLU A 120 -15.08 2.80 -1.58
CA GLU A 120 -16.40 2.27 -1.18
C GLU A 120 -17.20 3.26 -0.34
N ASP A 121 -16.50 4.20 0.31
CA ASP A 121 -17.06 5.35 1.04
C ASP A 121 -17.53 6.48 0.14
N GLY A 122 -17.41 6.32 -1.18
CA GLY A 122 -17.78 7.33 -2.18
C GLY A 122 -16.80 8.48 -2.34
N LYS A 123 -15.69 8.51 -1.58
CA LYS A 123 -14.67 9.56 -1.67
C LYS A 123 -13.67 9.30 -2.79
N THR A 124 -13.05 10.38 -3.25
CA THR A 124 -11.98 10.32 -4.26
C THR A 124 -10.64 10.11 -3.59
N TYR A 125 -9.89 9.12 -4.07
CA TYR A 125 -8.52 8.84 -3.69
C TYR A 125 -7.62 8.91 -4.92
N TYR A 126 -6.38 9.40 -4.73
CA TYR A 126 -5.32 9.28 -5.73
C TYR A 126 -4.33 8.23 -5.28
N LEU A 127 -4.08 7.24 -6.13
CA LEU A 127 -3.05 6.23 -5.92
C LEU A 127 -1.84 6.60 -6.77
N LEU A 128 -0.71 6.81 -6.12
CA LEU A 128 0.52 7.29 -6.73
C LEU A 128 1.65 6.30 -6.47
N GLU A 129 2.42 5.97 -7.50
CA GLU A 129 3.57 5.06 -7.43
C GLU A 129 4.83 5.80 -7.84
N PHE A 130 5.89 5.67 -7.04
CA PHE A 130 7.16 6.37 -7.27
C PHE A 130 8.35 5.44 -7.14
N LEU A 131 9.36 5.70 -7.96
CA LEU A 131 10.72 5.22 -7.77
C LEU A 131 11.57 6.38 -7.25
N VAL A 132 12.13 6.22 -6.05
CA VAL A 132 12.95 7.24 -5.40
C VAL A 132 14.41 6.78 -5.37
N LYS A 133 15.31 7.57 -5.98
CA LYS A 133 16.76 7.30 -6.01
C LYS A 133 17.48 8.21 -5.01
N PHE A 134 18.39 7.62 -4.26
CA PHE A 134 19.22 8.29 -3.26
C PHE A 134 20.66 8.46 -3.76
N PRO A 135 21.42 9.44 -3.21
CA PRO A 135 22.80 9.72 -3.65
C PRO A 135 23.76 8.54 -3.60
N ASN A 136 23.46 7.54 -2.77
CA ASN A 136 24.28 6.32 -2.59
C ASN A 136 23.83 5.14 -3.46
N ASN A 137 23.18 5.41 -4.57
CA ASN A 137 22.61 4.42 -5.51
C ASN A 137 21.59 3.46 -4.87
N ARG A 138 21.06 3.78 -3.70
CA ARG A 138 19.92 3.06 -3.15
C ARG A 138 18.64 3.57 -3.80
N GLU A 139 17.75 2.65 -4.08
CA GLU A 139 16.44 2.95 -4.65
C GLU A 139 15.34 2.42 -3.73
N ARG A 140 14.24 3.17 -3.69
CA ARG A 140 13.05 2.80 -2.93
C ARG A 140 11.81 2.89 -3.80
N HIS A 141 10.95 1.92 -3.63
CA HIS A 141 9.61 1.95 -4.19
C HIS A 141 8.64 2.53 -3.17
N ASN A 142 7.90 3.54 -3.58
CA ASN A 142 6.89 4.19 -2.75
C ASN A 142 5.53 4.07 -3.42
N LEU A 143 4.54 3.69 -2.64
CA LEU A 143 3.14 3.69 -3.05
C LEU A 143 2.35 4.55 -2.07
N ALA A 144 1.56 5.49 -2.58
CA ALA A 144 0.80 6.41 -1.73
C ALA A 144 -0.68 6.43 -2.10
N SER A 145 -1.54 6.54 -1.08
CA SER A 145 -2.95 6.86 -1.21
C SER A 145 -3.20 8.25 -0.61
N ILE A 146 -3.83 9.13 -1.38
CA ILE A 146 -4.07 10.51 -1.01
C ILE A 146 -5.56 10.79 -1.03
N ALA A 147 -6.06 11.47 -0.01
CA ALA A 147 -7.45 11.90 0.10
C ALA A 147 -7.56 13.26 0.77
N VAL A 148 -8.64 13.98 0.50
CA VAL A 148 -9.02 15.17 1.25
C VAL A 148 -10.30 14.89 2.02
N SER A 149 -10.27 15.17 3.30
CA SER A 149 -11.44 15.13 4.17
C SER A 149 -11.34 16.19 5.27
N ARG A 150 -12.44 16.81 5.62
CA ARG A 150 -12.55 17.77 6.73
C ARG A 150 -11.49 18.89 6.70
N GLY A 151 -11.15 19.42 5.52
CA GLY A 151 -10.14 20.48 5.35
C GLY A 151 -8.69 20.02 5.57
N LYS A 152 -8.46 18.73 5.52
CA LYS A 152 -7.12 18.10 5.65
C LYS A 152 -6.82 17.26 4.42
N LEU A 153 -5.57 17.31 3.97
CA LEU A 153 -4.98 16.40 3.00
C LEU A 153 -4.28 15.28 3.77
N PHE A 154 -4.74 14.08 3.57
CA PHE A 154 -4.14 12.88 4.11
C PHE A 154 -3.29 12.21 3.04
N THR A 155 -2.06 11.89 3.38
CA THR A 155 -1.14 11.13 2.53
C THR A 155 -0.70 9.89 3.29
N PHE A 156 -1.26 8.74 2.95
CA PHE A 156 -0.78 7.45 3.43
C PHE A 156 0.25 6.93 2.46
N ASN A 157 1.48 6.72 2.91
CA ASN A 157 2.61 6.28 2.08
C ASN A 157 3.21 5.00 2.63
N ALA A 158 3.45 4.04 1.75
CA ALA A 158 4.26 2.86 2.01
C ALA A 158 5.58 2.96 1.24
N SER A 159 6.69 2.61 1.89
CA SER A 159 8.03 2.70 1.30
C SER A 159 8.84 1.46 1.60
N VAL A 160 9.38 0.83 0.56
CA VAL A 160 10.23 -0.37 0.66
C VAL A 160 11.47 -0.23 -0.23
N PRO A 161 12.60 -0.89 0.07
CA PRO A 161 13.73 -0.95 -0.85
C PRO A 161 13.32 -1.57 -2.20
N GLU A 162 13.75 -0.98 -3.32
CA GLU A 162 13.38 -1.45 -4.66
C GLU A 162 13.71 -2.93 -4.86
N ARG A 163 14.86 -3.40 -4.36
CA ARG A 163 15.26 -4.83 -4.42
C ARG A 163 14.24 -5.78 -3.79
N ARG A 164 13.35 -5.28 -2.92
CA ARG A 164 12.32 -6.08 -2.23
C ARG A 164 10.91 -5.87 -2.82
N TRP A 165 10.75 -4.91 -3.72
CA TRP A 165 9.46 -4.53 -4.28
C TRP A 165 8.66 -5.72 -4.81
N ASN A 166 9.27 -6.55 -5.66
CA ASN A 166 8.58 -7.70 -6.25
C ASN A 166 8.01 -8.67 -5.19
N ARG A 167 8.72 -8.82 -4.06
CA ARG A 167 8.27 -9.67 -2.95
C ARG A 167 7.16 -9.03 -2.12
N MET A 168 7.24 -7.71 -1.93
CA MET A 168 6.36 -6.94 -1.04
C MET A 168 5.15 -6.36 -1.76
N LYS A 169 5.19 -6.26 -3.08
CA LYS A 169 4.24 -5.52 -3.91
C LYS A 169 2.79 -5.77 -3.53
N ARG A 170 2.36 -7.02 -3.48
CA ARG A 170 0.96 -7.36 -3.18
C ARG A 170 0.54 -6.86 -1.79
N MET A 171 1.34 -7.15 -0.77
CA MET A 171 1.07 -6.75 0.61
C MET A 171 1.02 -5.21 0.75
N ILE A 172 1.93 -4.50 0.09
CA ILE A 172 1.96 -3.02 0.08
C ILE A 172 0.75 -2.46 -0.68
N GLN A 173 0.36 -3.06 -1.80
CA GLN A 173 -0.84 -2.65 -2.55
C GLN A 173 -2.12 -2.87 -1.72
N ASP A 174 -2.23 -4.01 -1.03
CA ASP A 174 -3.37 -4.30 -0.16
C ASP A 174 -3.42 -3.30 1.02
N SER A 175 -2.26 -2.99 1.62
CA SER A 175 -2.14 -1.98 2.68
C SER A 175 -2.57 -0.59 2.19
N VAL A 176 -1.97 -0.09 1.11
CA VAL A 176 -2.26 1.26 0.59
C VAL A 176 -3.68 1.36 0.04
N GLY A 177 -4.18 0.30 -0.58
CA GLY A 177 -5.56 0.21 -1.07
C GLY A 177 -6.62 0.18 0.04
N SER A 178 -6.23 -0.16 1.27
CA SER A 178 -7.12 -0.20 2.44
C SER A 178 -7.35 1.17 3.10
N PHE A 179 -6.52 2.17 2.76
CA PHE A 179 -6.60 3.49 3.38
C PHE A 179 -7.96 4.16 3.17
N ARG A 180 -8.55 4.66 4.26
CA ARG A 180 -9.84 5.39 4.27
C ARG A 180 -9.75 6.59 5.20
N VAL A 181 -10.52 7.63 4.86
CA VAL A 181 -10.73 8.84 5.69
C VAL A 181 -12.21 9.02 5.99
N ASP A 182 -12.56 9.56 7.17
CA ASP A 182 -13.94 9.80 7.59
C ASP A 182 -14.55 11.04 6.93
#